data_9c01c6c6726f9b9c48e608cbc7565e79
#
_entry.id   9c01c6c6726f9b9c48e608cbc7565e79
#
_cell.length_a   1.000
_cell.length_b   1.000
_cell.length_c   1.000
_cell.angle_alpha   90.00
_cell.angle_beta   90.00
_cell.angle_gamma   90.00
#
_symmetry.space_group_name_H-M   'P 1'
#
loop_
_entity.id
_entity.type
_entity.pdbx_description
1 polymer ?
#
loop_
_entity_poly.entity_id
_entity_poly.type
_entity_poly.pdbx_seq_one_letter_code
_entity_poly.pdbx_strand_id
1 'polypeptide(L)'
;MECYARPFNTLGNYFSADIMAIYRGKWVFCMHKQRNTWEHPSGWIENGETPMEAAKRELFEETGAVNFDIEPLCDYYIDAELNGYHYKGNGQVYFAVIHTLGDLPDYSEMGKIGLFDSLPDNLTYPI
;
A
#
# COMPACT_ATOMS: atom_id res chain seq x y z
N MET A 1 -9.61 5.80 17.92
CA MET A 1 -9.24 5.11 16.65
C MET A 1 -9.88 3.74 16.62
N GLU A 2 -10.42 3.39 15.48
CA GLU A 2 -11.00 2.07 15.24
C GLU A 2 -10.41 1.50 13.95
N CYS A 3 -9.88 0.29 14.01
CA CYS A 3 -9.33 -0.38 12.85
C CYS A 3 -9.40 -1.89 13.05
N TYR A 4 -9.99 -2.61 12.09
CA TYR A 4 -10.10 -4.06 12.19
C TYR A 4 -10.10 -4.69 10.80
N ALA A 5 -9.65 -5.95 10.76
CA ALA A 5 -9.62 -6.75 9.55
C ALA A 5 -10.87 -7.63 9.45
N ARG A 6 -11.26 -7.94 8.22
CA ARG A 6 -12.36 -8.84 7.90
C ARG A 6 -11.97 -9.72 6.72
N PRO A 7 -12.65 -10.84 6.50
CA PRO A 7 -12.39 -11.67 5.34
C PRO A 7 -12.54 -10.88 4.04
N PHE A 8 -11.76 -11.25 3.04
CA PHE A 8 -11.72 -10.53 1.77
C PHE A 8 -13.11 -10.46 1.12
N ASN A 9 -13.40 -9.29 0.58
CA ASN A 9 -14.61 -9.02 -0.22
C ASN A 9 -15.92 -9.07 0.57
N THR A 10 -15.88 -8.76 1.87
CA THR A 10 -17.05 -8.80 2.74
C THR A 10 -17.63 -7.43 3.10
N LEU A 11 -16.82 -6.36 3.05
CA LEU A 11 -17.27 -5.04 3.50
C LEU A 11 -17.90 -4.19 2.39
N GLY A 12 -17.31 -4.17 1.20
CA GLY A 12 -17.81 -3.35 0.09
C GLY A 12 -17.45 -1.88 0.19
N ASN A 13 -17.75 -1.13 -0.87
CA ASN A 13 -17.53 0.33 -0.95
C ASN A 13 -16.10 0.73 -0.55
N TYR A 14 -15.12 0.14 -1.22
CA TYR A 14 -13.72 0.34 -0.86
C TYR A 14 -13.20 1.68 -1.36
N PHE A 15 -12.45 2.41 -0.51
CA PHE A 15 -11.83 3.67 -0.90
C PHE A 15 -10.34 3.52 -1.21
N SER A 16 -9.68 2.50 -0.68
CA SER A 16 -8.23 2.34 -0.75
C SER A 16 -7.82 0.90 -1.01
N ALA A 17 -6.73 0.73 -1.75
CA ALA A 17 -6.05 -0.53 -1.92
C ALA A 17 -4.65 -0.41 -1.30
N ASP A 18 -4.28 -1.37 -0.45
CA ASP A 18 -3.03 -1.39 0.28
C ASP A 18 -2.29 -2.67 -0.05
N ILE A 19 -0.98 -2.59 -0.24
CA ILE A 19 -0.20 -3.74 -0.66
C ILE A 19 0.90 -4.04 0.36
N MET A 20 0.96 -5.29 0.82
CA MET A 20 2.09 -5.82 1.55
C MET A 20 2.96 -6.54 0.53
N ALA A 21 4.13 -5.98 0.23
CA ALA A 21 4.97 -6.47 -0.86
C ALA A 21 6.31 -6.96 -0.36
N ILE A 22 6.81 -8.05 -0.98
CA ILE A 22 8.17 -8.54 -0.74
C ILE A 22 8.94 -8.59 -2.05
N TYR A 23 10.24 -8.35 -1.95
CA TYR A 23 11.20 -8.48 -3.04
C TYR A 23 12.44 -9.17 -2.50
N ARG A 24 12.81 -10.31 -3.08
CA ARG A 24 13.95 -11.11 -2.63
C ARG A 24 13.90 -11.42 -1.14
N GLY A 25 12.70 -11.75 -0.64
CA GLY A 25 12.48 -12.11 0.76
C GLY A 25 12.44 -10.98 1.76
N LYS A 26 12.47 -9.72 1.30
CA LYS A 26 12.44 -8.55 2.18
C LYS A 26 11.18 -7.72 1.93
N TRP A 27 10.66 -7.11 2.99
CA TRP A 27 9.52 -6.20 2.89
C TRP A 27 9.91 -4.94 2.15
N VAL A 28 9.04 -4.48 1.24
CA VAL A 28 9.25 -3.27 0.46
C VAL A 28 8.41 -2.14 1.06
N PHE A 29 9.07 -1.07 1.45
CA PHE A 29 8.42 0.17 1.89
C PHE A 29 8.89 1.31 1.01
N CYS A 30 8.10 2.37 0.98
CA CYS A 30 8.41 3.56 0.21
C CYS A 30 8.37 4.80 1.10
N MET A 31 9.06 5.85 0.67
CA MET A 31 9.14 7.09 1.42
C MET A 31 8.73 8.24 0.51
N HIS A 32 7.66 8.96 0.91
CA HIS A 32 7.17 10.13 0.19
C HIS A 32 8.27 11.20 0.14
N LYS A 33 8.36 11.91 -1.01
CA LYS A 33 9.38 12.95 -1.23
C LYS A 33 9.38 14.04 -0.15
N GLN A 34 8.23 14.29 0.45
CA GLN A 34 8.05 15.36 1.46
C GLN A 34 8.05 14.85 2.89
N ARG A 35 8.39 13.57 3.09
CA ARG A 35 8.39 12.94 4.43
C ARG A 35 9.71 12.22 4.67
N ASN A 36 9.94 11.86 5.93
CA ASN A 36 11.08 11.02 6.32
C ASN A 36 10.61 9.75 7.03
N THR A 37 9.41 9.30 6.68
CA THR A 37 8.78 8.11 7.26
C THR A 37 8.48 7.09 6.18
N TRP A 38 8.47 5.81 6.58
CA TRP A 38 8.22 4.70 5.68
C TRP A 38 6.75 4.33 5.66
N GLU A 39 6.26 3.96 4.49
CA GLU A 39 4.89 3.50 4.32
C GLU A 39 4.83 2.34 3.34
N HIS A 40 3.84 1.46 3.53
CA HIS A 40 3.57 0.42 2.55
C HIS A 40 2.93 1.05 1.30
N PRO A 41 3.10 0.44 0.11
CA PRO A 41 2.42 0.95 -1.08
C PRO A 41 0.91 0.94 -0.91
N SER A 42 0.26 2.03 -1.22
CA SER A 42 -1.19 2.15 -1.11
C SER A 42 -1.69 3.36 -1.89
N GLY A 43 -2.98 3.40 -2.13
CA GLY A 43 -3.59 4.58 -2.71
C GLY A 43 -5.09 4.45 -2.86
N TRP A 44 -5.68 5.57 -3.22
CA TRP A 44 -7.12 5.70 -3.43
C TRP A 44 -7.53 4.99 -4.71
N ILE A 45 -8.68 4.31 -4.67
CA ILE A 45 -9.27 3.66 -5.84
C ILE A 45 -9.92 4.75 -6.69
N GLU A 46 -9.53 4.83 -7.96
CA GLU A 46 -10.05 5.84 -8.89
C GLU A 46 -11.34 5.37 -9.55
N ASN A 47 -12.10 6.32 -10.07
CA ASN A 47 -13.34 6.01 -10.77
C ASN A 47 -13.09 5.03 -11.91
N GLY A 48 -13.87 3.95 -11.94
CA GLY A 48 -13.77 2.95 -12.99
C GLY A 48 -12.71 1.88 -12.72
N GLU A 49 -11.91 2.01 -11.66
CA GLU A 49 -10.96 0.98 -11.25
C GLU A 49 -11.60 -0.02 -10.31
N THR A 50 -11.23 -1.29 -10.48
CA THR A 50 -11.44 -2.27 -9.42
C THR A 50 -10.36 -2.07 -8.35
N PRO A 51 -10.58 -2.54 -7.10
CA PRO A 51 -9.53 -2.51 -6.09
C PRO A 51 -8.23 -3.20 -6.53
N MET A 52 -8.31 -4.32 -7.23
CA MET A 52 -7.11 -5.02 -7.74
C MET A 52 -6.36 -4.17 -8.76
N GLU A 53 -7.08 -3.48 -9.65
CA GLU A 53 -6.44 -2.58 -10.63
C GLU A 53 -5.74 -1.42 -9.93
N ALA A 54 -6.37 -0.84 -8.91
CA ALA A 54 -5.76 0.20 -8.10
C ALA A 54 -4.51 -0.31 -7.38
N ALA A 55 -4.57 -1.52 -6.81
CA ALA A 55 -3.43 -2.13 -6.13
C ALA A 55 -2.23 -2.28 -7.07
N LYS A 56 -2.46 -2.79 -8.27
CA LYS A 56 -1.39 -2.98 -9.27
C LYS A 56 -0.80 -1.64 -9.71
N ARG A 57 -1.64 -0.65 -9.94
CA ARG A 57 -1.21 0.69 -10.33
C ARG A 57 -0.35 1.34 -9.24
N GLU A 58 -0.84 1.32 -8.00
CA GLU A 58 -0.13 1.92 -6.87
C GLU A 58 1.19 1.19 -6.59
N LEU A 59 1.21 -0.13 -6.71
CA LEU A 59 2.44 -0.89 -6.52
C LEU A 59 3.52 -0.43 -7.50
N PHE A 60 3.17 -0.27 -8.77
CA PHE A 60 4.10 0.24 -9.77
C PHE A 60 4.51 1.68 -9.48
N GLU A 61 3.54 2.56 -9.21
CA GLU A 61 3.81 3.98 -9.01
C GLU A 61 4.68 4.25 -7.79
N GLU A 62 4.52 3.45 -6.74
CA GLU A 62 5.18 3.71 -5.46
C GLU A 62 6.44 2.86 -5.23
N THR A 63 6.68 1.82 -6.01
CA THR A 63 7.87 0.97 -5.84
C THR A 63 8.68 0.77 -7.12
N GLY A 64 8.09 1.00 -8.29
CA GLY A 64 8.73 0.67 -9.56
C GLY A 64 8.61 -0.80 -9.94
N ALA A 65 7.78 -1.58 -9.27
CA ALA A 65 7.58 -3.00 -9.58
C ALA A 65 6.97 -3.15 -10.98
N VAL A 66 7.63 -3.91 -11.85
CA VAL A 66 7.18 -4.13 -13.23
C VAL A 66 6.74 -5.57 -13.48
N ASN A 67 7.20 -6.51 -12.69
CA ASN A 67 6.81 -7.92 -12.78
C ASN A 67 6.59 -8.44 -11.38
N PHE A 68 5.39 -8.94 -11.10
CA PHE A 68 5.02 -9.38 -9.76
C PHE A 68 3.79 -10.29 -9.81
N ASP A 69 3.65 -11.12 -8.80
CA ASP A 69 2.41 -11.84 -8.51
C ASP A 69 1.71 -11.09 -7.37
N ILE A 70 0.39 -10.98 -7.46
CA ILE A 70 -0.40 -10.27 -6.45
C ILE A 70 -1.68 -11.06 -6.18
N GLU A 71 -2.04 -11.16 -4.90
CA GLU A 71 -3.25 -11.86 -4.49
C GLU A 71 -3.94 -11.14 -3.34
N PRO A 72 -5.27 -11.32 -3.20
CA PRO A 72 -6.03 -10.72 -2.11
C PRO A 72 -5.64 -11.30 -0.76
N LEU A 73 -5.64 -10.46 0.28
CA LEU A 73 -5.45 -10.89 1.67
C LEU A 73 -6.71 -10.72 2.51
N CYS A 74 -7.16 -9.49 2.66
CA CYS A 74 -8.29 -9.20 3.54
C CYS A 74 -8.88 -7.84 3.23
N ASP A 75 -10.06 -7.58 3.82
CA ASP A 75 -10.62 -6.24 3.91
C ASP A 75 -10.22 -5.62 5.25
N TYR A 76 -10.30 -4.30 5.34
CA TYR A 76 -10.21 -3.63 6.62
C TYR A 76 -11.18 -2.46 6.69
N TYR A 77 -11.58 -2.13 7.92
CA TYR A 77 -12.30 -0.90 8.21
C TYR A 77 -11.41 -0.02 9.06
N ILE A 78 -11.42 1.29 8.78
CA ILE A 78 -10.69 2.26 9.55
C ILE A 78 -11.56 3.47 9.87
N ASP A 79 -11.42 3.98 11.09
CA ASP A 79 -11.96 5.27 11.52
C ASP A 79 -10.90 5.88 12.43
N ALA A 80 -10.03 6.72 11.87
CA ALA A 80 -8.88 7.23 12.59
C ALA A 80 -8.39 8.55 12.01
N GLU A 81 -7.82 9.38 12.87
CA GLU A 81 -7.04 10.53 12.43
C GLU A 81 -5.57 10.19 12.44
N LEU A 82 -4.95 10.29 11.25
CA LEU A 82 -3.53 9.98 11.05
C LEU A 82 -2.94 11.12 10.22
N ASN A 83 -1.84 11.68 10.68
CA ASN A 83 -1.12 12.74 9.96
C ASN A 83 -2.01 13.93 9.60
N GLY A 84 -2.94 14.28 10.47
CA GLY A 84 -3.84 15.43 10.28
C GLY A 84 -5.01 15.16 9.34
N TYR A 85 -5.20 13.92 8.90
CA TYR A 85 -6.31 13.54 8.02
C TYR A 85 -7.18 12.49 8.70
N HIS A 86 -8.51 12.64 8.54
CA HIS A 86 -9.47 11.68 9.08
C HIS A 86 -9.79 10.63 8.02
N TYR A 87 -9.37 9.40 8.25
CA TYR A 87 -9.68 8.25 7.41
C TYR A 87 -10.87 7.53 7.98
N LYS A 88 -11.91 7.33 7.17
CA LYS A 88 -13.08 6.55 7.58
C LYS A 88 -13.61 5.78 6.37
N GLY A 89 -13.67 4.47 6.50
CA GLY A 89 -14.21 3.61 5.44
C GLY A 89 -13.52 2.28 5.36
N ASN A 90 -13.74 1.60 4.23
CA ASN A 90 -13.24 0.26 3.98
C ASN A 90 -12.13 0.27 2.95
N GLY A 91 -11.10 -0.52 3.19
CA GLY A 91 -10.04 -0.76 2.22
C GLY A 91 -9.82 -2.25 1.98
N GLN A 92 -9.01 -2.56 0.98
CA GLN A 92 -8.58 -3.94 0.72
C GLN A 92 -7.08 -4.04 0.76
N VAL A 93 -6.59 -5.12 1.35
CA VAL A 93 -5.16 -5.42 1.46
C VAL A 93 -4.83 -6.57 0.50
N TYR A 94 -3.74 -6.40 -0.22
CA TYR A 94 -3.19 -7.38 -1.15
C TYR A 94 -1.79 -7.77 -0.74
N PHE A 95 -1.37 -8.97 -1.10
CA PHE A 95 -0.01 -9.44 -0.92
C PHE A 95 0.65 -9.60 -2.28
N ALA A 96 1.84 -9.01 -2.46
CA ALA A 96 2.56 -9.09 -3.72
C ALA A 96 3.97 -9.65 -3.51
N VAL A 97 4.37 -10.52 -4.46
CA VAL A 97 5.76 -10.96 -4.59
C VAL A 97 6.32 -10.31 -5.84
N ILE A 98 7.27 -9.40 -5.66
CA ILE A 98 7.88 -8.66 -6.75
C ILE A 98 9.03 -9.48 -7.32
N HIS A 99 9.04 -9.67 -8.64
CA HIS A 99 10.10 -10.39 -9.34
C HIS A 99 11.10 -9.45 -9.99
N THR A 100 10.63 -8.29 -10.49
CA THR A 100 11.48 -7.29 -11.13
C THR A 100 11.11 -5.91 -10.62
N LEU A 101 12.09 -5.22 -10.02
CA LEU A 101 11.99 -3.81 -9.66
C LEU A 101 12.67 -2.99 -10.75
N GLY A 102 11.92 -2.03 -11.30
CA GLY A 102 12.47 -0.97 -12.13
C GLY A 102 12.65 0.29 -11.31
N ASP A 103 12.93 1.38 -12.00
CA ASP A 103 13.02 2.69 -11.36
C ASP A 103 11.64 3.22 -11.01
N LEU A 104 11.57 4.06 -9.98
CA LEU A 104 10.33 4.80 -9.70
C LEU A 104 9.99 5.67 -10.92
N PRO A 105 8.72 5.69 -11.35
CA PRO A 105 8.34 6.59 -12.45
C PRO A 105 8.56 8.04 -12.05
N ASP A 106 8.86 8.88 -13.04
CA ASP A 106 9.17 10.30 -12.81
C ASP A 106 8.05 11.05 -12.09
N TYR A 107 6.80 10.65 -12.32
CA TYR A 107 5.64 11.29 -11.71
C TYR A 107 5.33 10.75 -10.30
N SER A 108 6.09 9.79 -9.82
CA SER A 108 5.84 9.19 -8.50
C SER A 108 5.96 10.23 -7.38
N GLU A 109 5.06 10.14 -6.40
CA GLU A 109 5.16 10.94 -5.18
C GLU A 109 6.25 10.42 -4.25
N MET A 110 6.72 9.20 -4.48
CA MET A 110 7.76 8.58 -3.66
C MET A 110 9.14 9.00 -4.14
N GLY A 111 10.05 9.24 -3.18
CA GLY A 111 11.42 9.61 -3.48
C GLY A 111 12.37 8.42 -3.48
N LYS A 112 12.03 7.37 -2.74
CA LYS A 112 12.86 6.16 -2.66
C LYS A 112 12.08 5.00 -2.08
N ILE A 113 12.64 3.80 -2.26
CA ILE A 113 12.16 2.59 -1.61
C ILE A 113 13.23 2.05 -0.68
N GLY A 114 12.83 1.20 0.26
CA GLY A 114 13.73 0.49 1.15
C GLY A 114 13.30 -0.96 1.30
N LEU A 115 14.27 -1.83 1.57
CA LEU A 115 14.04 -3.26 1.78
C LEU A 115 14.36 -3.59 3.23
N PHE A 116 13.43 -4.25 3.91
CA PHE A 116 13.51 -4.47 5.36
C PHE A 116 13.26 -5.94 5.71
N ASP A 117 14.01 -6.45 6.68
CA ASP A 117 13.78 -7.79 7.21
C ASP A 117 12.56 -7.83 8.15
N SER A 118 12.23 -6.70 8.75
CA SER A 118 11.07 -6.53 9.63
C SER A 118 10.47 -5.15 9.40
N LEU A 119 9.37 -4.82 10.09
CA LEU A 119 8.75 -3.51 9.97
C LEU A 119 9.74 -2.42 10.41
N PRO A 120 9.90 -1.35 9.62
CA PRO A 120 10.70 -0.21 10.05
C PRO A 120 10.06 0.49 11.24
N ASP A 121 10.89 1.13 12.08
CA ASP A 121 10.41 1.83 13.28
C ASP A 121 9.73 3.15 12.94
N ASN A 122 10.10 3.75 11.81
CA ASN A 122 9.71 5.10 11.44
C ASN A 122 8.58 5.05 10.40
N LEU A 123 7.39 4.63 10.82
CA LEU A 123 6.24 4.45 9.93
C LEU A 123 5.40 5.73 9.81
N THR A 124 4.94 6.03 8.58
CA THR A 124 3.97 7.09 8.32
C THR A 124 2.62 6.76 8.97
N TYR A 125 2.22 5.50 8.89
CA TYR A 125 0.96 5.00 9.46
C TYR A 125 1.28 3.96 10.53
N PRO A 126 1.50 4.40 11.77
CA PRO A 126 1.80 3.45 12.86
C PRO A 126 0.53 2.66 13.21
N ILE A 127 0.71 1.37 13.35
CA ILE A 127 -0.35 0.42 13.71
C ILE A 127 0.11 -0.46 14.87
#